data_6566efd13a2961c9cf9a64e252582b85
#
_entry.id   6566efd13a2961c9cf9a64e252582b85
#
_cell.length_a   1.000
_cell.length_b   1.000
_cell.length_c   1.000
_cell.angle_alpha   90.00
_cell.angle_beta   90.00
_cell.angle_gamma   90.00
#
_symmetry.space_group_name_H-M   'P 1'
#
loop_
_entity.id
_entity.type
_entity.pdbx_description
1 polymer ?
#
loop_
_entity_poly.entity_id
_entity_poly.type
_entity_poly.pdbx_seq_one_letter_code
_entity_poly.pdbx_strand_id
1 'polypeptide(L)'
;PPHAVRYRIAKEHVAVIKGLWDSWEDDAFAYDKQSGEFFTPGKLHALEHKGEFFSVKGPLNIARSRQGQPVIFQAGTSEAGRNFAAENSDAIFVSPESFDEARAYYQDLKQRASGFGREAQKLSILPGIRPIVGRDEAEVESRYRQAVELVTIEDAIVALGRPFNDHDFSQYPLDAPFPELGDLGSNRQKGGSDRIKQLAREEGLTLREVALRFSRPRRDFVGTPEQVADALQTWFEQGAADGFIINSLLPD
;
A
#
# COMPACT_ATOMS: atom_id res chain seq x y z
N PRO A 1 19.39 1.67 6.37
CA PRO A 1 19.13 1.61 7.82
C PRO A 1 18.14 0.49 8.16
N PRO A 2 18.12 -0.01 9.42
CA PRO A 2 17.16 -0.99 9.88
C PRO A 2 15.71 -0.56 9.67
N HIS A 3 14.78 -1.51 9.56
CA HIS A 3 13.38 -1.25 9.26
C HIS A 3 12.72 -0.23 10.22
N ALA A 4 12.93 -0.36 11.53
CA ALA A 4 12.40 0.58 12.53
C ALA A 4 12.96 2.01 12.36
N VAL A 5 14.24 2.15 12.02
CA VAL A 5 14.88 3.46 11.78
C VAL A 5 14.28 4.12 10.54
N ARG A 6 13.97 3.36 9.49
CA ARG A 6 13.32 3.90 8.28
C ARG A 6 11.96 4.53 8.60
N TYR A 7 11.16 3.93 9.47
CA TYR A 7 9.87 4.51 9.87
C TYR A 7 10.02 5.74 10.77
N ARG A 8 11.07 5.82 11.60
CA ARG A 8 11.38 7.06 12.35
C ARG A 8 11.75 8.19 11.39
N ILE A 9 12.62 7.92 10.41
CA ILE A 9 12.97 8.88 9.34
C ILE A 9 11.72 9.31 8.58
N ALA A 10 10.87 8.36 8.17
CA ALA A 10 9.63 8.65 7.45
C ALA A 10 8.66 9.53 8.26
N LYS A 11 8.53 9.27 9.55
CA LYS A 11 7.68 10.08 10.44
C LYS A 11 8.16 11.53 10.53
N GLU A 12 9.45 11.73 10.75
CA GLU A 12 10.03 13.06 10.76
C GLU A 12 9.94 13.75 9.40
N HIS A 13 10.20 13.01 8.32
CA HIS A 13 10.06 13.53 6.96
C HIS A 13 8.62 14.01 6.66
N VAL A 14 7.61 13.23 7.02
CA VAL A 14 6.20 13.63 6.84
C VAL A 14 5.87 14.87 7.67
N ALA A 15 6.38 15.00 8.89
CA ALA A 15 6.19 16.19 9.68
C ALA A 15 6.82 17.44 9.01
N VAL A 16 8.03 17.29 8.46
CA VAL A 16 8.72 18.36 7.73
C VAL A 16 7.95 18.78 6.48
N ILE A 17 7.54 17.83 5.64
CA ILE A 17 6.82 18.18 4.40
C ILE A 17 5.45 18.81 4.68
N LYS A 18 4.71 18.32 5.67
CA LYS A 18 3.43 18.93 6.10
C LYS A 18 3.64 20.36 6.56
N GLY A 19 4.64 20.60 7.40
CA GLY A 19 4.96 21.95 7.86
C GLY A 19 5.40 22.88 6.72
N LEU A 20 6.14 22.38 5.73
CA LEU A 20 6.52 23.17 4.56
C LEU A 20 5.32 23.50 3.67
N TRP A 21 4.36 22.57 3.49
CA TRP A 21 3.12 22.85 2.72
C TRP A 21 2.28 23.94 3.35
N ASP A 22 2.38 24.15 4.66
CA ASP A 22 1.66 25.17 5.42
C ASP A 22 2.48 26.46 5.62
N SER A 23 3.58 26.66 4.85
CA SER A 23 4.40 27.88 4.92
C SER A 23 3.62 29.16 4.56
N TRP A 24 2.62 29.06 3.70
CA TRP A 24 1.78 30.16 3.26
C TRP A 24 0.34 29.98 3.74
N GLU A 25 -0.28 31.04 4.22
CA GLU A 25 -1.72 31.05 4.46
C GLU A 25 -2.49 31.10 3.13
N ASP A 26 -3.74 30.65 3.12
CA ASP A 26 -4.53 30.51 1.88
C ASP A 26 -4.69 31.85 1.14
N ASP A 27 -4.75 32.98 1.85
CA ASP A 27 -4.92 34.33 1.35
C ASP A 27 -3.64 35.18 1.45
N ALA A 28 -2.46 34.54 1.47
CA ALA A 28 -1.18 35.23 1.63
C ALA A 28 -0.82 36.12 0.43
N PHE A 29 -1.26 35.77 -0.78
CA PHE A 29 -0.90 36.47 -2.01
C PHE A 29 -1.90 37.57 -2.36
N ALA A 30 -1.51 38.83 -2.15
CA ALA A 30 -2.32 40.00 -2.46
C ALA A 30 -2.43 40.33 -3.97
N TYR A 31 -1.30 40.07 -4.71
CA TYR A 31 -1.18 40.43 -6.13
C TYR A 31 -1.60 41.86 -6.47
N ASP A 32 -1.43 42.81 -5.53
CA ASP A 32 -1.84 44.18 -5.70
C ASP A 32 -0.86 44.95 -6.58
N LYS A 33 -1.29 45.23 -7.81
CA LYS A 33 -0.50 45.99 -8.78
C LYS A 33 -0.39 47.50 -8.46
N GLN A 34 -1.29 48.05 -7.66
CA GLN A 34 -1.30 49.47 -7.33
C GLN A 34 -0.29 49.81 -6.25
N SER A 35 -0.28 49.02 -5.19
CA SER A 35 0.72 49.15 -4.09
C SER A 35 2.05 48.48 -4.42
N GLY A 36 2.08 47.53 -5.35
CA GLY A 36 3.20 46.68 -5.63
C GLY A 36 3.34 45.54 -4.63
N GLU A 37 2.36 45.30 -3.74
CA GLU A 37 2.38 44.25 -2.76
C GLU A 37 2.05 42.91 -3.42
N PHE A 38 3.01 42.01 -3.46
CA PHE A 38 2.84 40.69 -4.04
C PHE A 38 2.24 39.71 -3.02
N PHE A 39 2.70 39.74 -1.78
CA PHE A 39 2.16 38.94 -0.66
C PHE A 39 2.20 39.75 0.63
N THR A 40 1.35 39.35 1.60
CA THR A 40 1.29 39.95 2.93
C THR A 40 2.36 39.31 3.84
N PRO A 41 3.40 40.03 4.26
CA PRO A 41 4.56 39.43 4.95
C PRO A 41 4.23 38.61 6.19
N GLY A 42 3.24 38.99 6.96
CA GLY A 42 2.79 38.26 8.15
C GLY A 42 2.15 36.90 7.88
N LYS A 43 1.86 36.55 6.61
CA LYS A 43 1.21 35.31 6.20
C LYS A 43 2.18 34.29 5.60
N LEU A 44 3.48 34.51 5.77
CA LEU A 44 4.55 33.56 5.41
C LEU A 44 5.25 33.08 6.67
N HIS A 45 5.28 31.78 6.89
CA HIS A 45 5.80 31.14 8.08
C HIS A 45 7.01 30.25 7.75
N ALA A 46 8.15 30.51 8.38
CA ALA A 46 9.31 29.64 8.32
C ALA A 46 9.09 28.43 9.23
N LEU A 47 9.45 27.22 8.77
CA LEU A 47 9.24 25.97 9.50
C LEU A 47 10.17 25.85 10.72
N GLU A 48 11.45 26.27 10.57
CA GLU A 48 12.50 26.22 11.63
C GLU A 48 12.65 24.83 12.28
N HIS A 49 12.39 23.76 11.52
CA HIS A 49 12.46 22.38 12.02
C HIS A 49 13.89 21.98 12.38
N LYS A 50 14.04 21.39 13.57
CA LYS A 50 15.27 20.75 14.06
C LYS A 50 14.90 19.44 14.74
N GLY A 51 15.11 18.33 14.05
CA GLY A 51 14.80 16.99 14.52
C GLY A 51 16.00 16.08 14.60
N GLU A 52 15.73 14.79 14.75
CA GLU A 52 16.78 13.77 14.85
C GLU A 52 17.49 13.54 13.50
N PHE A 53 16.75 13.60 12.39
CA PHE A 53 17.23 13.26 11.06
C PHE A 53 17.33 14.48 10.13
N PHE A 54 16.51 15.51 10.35
CA PHE A 54 16.41 16.67 9.47
C PHE A 54 16.58 17.99 10.20
N SER A 55 17.18 18.95 9.52
CA SER A 55 17.21 20.36 9.93
C SER A 55 16.79 21.20 8.72
N VAL A 56 15.60 21.79 8.76
CA VAL A 56 14.99 22.48 7.62
C VAL A 56 14.43 23.81 8.09
N LYS A 57 15.02 24.89 7.56
CA LYS A 57 14.59 26.24 7.91
C LYS A 57 13.23 26.58 7.26
N GLY A 58 13.04 26.22 5.97
CA GLY A 58 11.94 26.76 5.19
C GLY A 58 12.10 28.25 4.91
N PRO A 59 11.07 28.97 4.50
CA PRO A 59 9.77 28.45 4.09
C PRO A 59 9.80 27.77 2.72
N LEU A 60 8.73 27.07 2.35
CA LEU A 60 8.52 26.62 0.95
C LEU A 60 8.25 27.84 0.06
N ASN A 61 8.80 27.86 -1.14
CA ASN A 61 8.66 28.97 -2.09
C ASN A 61 7.50 28.82 -3.09
N ILE A 62 6.59 27.89 -2.85
CA ILE A 62 5.40 27.64 -3.68
C ILE A 62 4.16 27.97 -2.83
N ALA A 63 3.16 28.63 -3.44
CA ALA A 63 1.89 28.92 -2.81
C ALA A 63 1.20 27.63 -2.32
N ARG A 64 0.45 27.75 -1.24
CA ARG A 64 -0.34 26.64 -0.70
C ARG A 64 -1.37 26.17 -1.73
N SER A 65 -1.54 24.87 -1.86
CA SER A 65 -2.55 24.27 -2.73
C SER A 65 -3.96 24.64 -2.23
N ARG A 66 -4.92 24.81 -3.16
CA ARG A 66 -6.34 25.07 -2.80
C ARG A 66 -6.95 23.98 -1.92
N GLN A 67 -6.49 22.72 -2.02
CA GLN A 67 -6.91 21.65 -1.12
C GLN A 67 -6.15 21.63 0.21
N GLY A 68 -5.21 22.55 0.41
CA GLY A 68 -4.31 22.58 1.57
C GLY A 68 -3.11 21.67 1.36
N GLN A 69 -3.15 20.47 1.88
CA GLN A 69 -2.06 19.48 1.77
C GLN A 69 -2.40 18.41 0.73
N PRO A 70 -1.39 17.83 0.04
CA PRO A 70 -1.55 16.65 -0.79
C PRO A 70 -2.07 15.44 -0.01
N VAL A 71 -2.83 14.58 -0.68
CA VAL A 71 -3.27 13.30 -0.13
C VAL A 71 -2.06 12.38 0.08
N ILE A 72 -1.94 11.80 1.26
CA ILE A 72 -0.83 10.92 1.62
C ILE A 72 -1.26 9.47 1.48
N PHE A 73 -0.63 8.76 0.55
CA PHE A 73 -0.76 7.32 0.36
C PHE A 73 0.40 6.56 1.00
N GLN A 74 0.11 5.38 1.54
CA GLN A 74 1.10 4.47 2.11
C GLN A 74 0.75 3.01 1.76
N ALA A 75 1.74 2.12 1.78
CA ALA A 75 1.58 0.70 1.43
C ALA A 75 2.39 -0.20 2.36
N GLY A 76 2.17 -0.16 3.68
CA GLY A 76 2.92 -0.96 4.65
C GLY A 76 2.04 -1.85 5.50
N THR A 77 2.35 -3.16 5.51
CA THR A 77 1.59 -4.16 6.29
C THR A 77 2.30 -4.59 7.58
N SER A 78 3.57 -4.20 7.76
CA SER A 78 4.31 -4.45 9.00
C SER A 78 3.73 -3.64 10.17
N GLU A 79 4.01 -4.03 11.41
CA GLU A 79 3.55 -3.32 12.61
C GLU A 79 3.91 -1.82 12.58
N ALA A 80 5.16 -1.48 12.26
CA ALA A 80 5.60 -0.11 12.11
C ALA A 80 4.89 0.61 10.94
N GLY A 81 4.64 -0.10 9.84
CA GLY A 81 3.91 0.42 8.68
C GLY A 81 2.45 0.73 8.98
N ARG A 82 1.77 -0.14 9.71
CA ARG A 82 0.38 0.05 10.14
C ARG A 82 0.26 1.25 11.08
N ASN A 83 1.14 1.37 12.06
CA ASN A 83 1.16 2.52 12.97
C ASN A 83 1.41 3.82 12.23
N PHE A 84 2.41 3.85 11.33
CA PHE A 84 2.72 5.02 10.52
C PHE A 84 1.54 5.43 9.63
N ALA A 85 0.89 4.45 8.96
CA ALA A 85 -0.27 4.70 8.12
C ALA A 85 -1.45 5.26 8.93
N ALA A 86 -1.78 4.63 10.04
CA ALA A 86 -2.87 5.04 10.92
C ALA A 86 -2.67 6.46 11.46
N GLU A 87 -1.43 6.85 11.75
CA GLU A 87 -1.09 8.19 12.26
C GLU A 87 -1.07 9.26 11.16
N ASN A 88 -0.61 8.93 9.95
CA ASN A 88 -0.18 9.96 8.98
C ASN A 88 -0.88 9.93 7.63
N SER A 89 -1.45 8.79 7.21
CA SER A 89 -1.93 8.60 5.83
C SER A 89 -3.42 8.90 5.69
N ASP A 90 -3.83 9.34 4.50
CA ASP A 90 -5.23 9.52 4.11
C ASP A 90 -5.77 8.26 3.43
N ALA A 91 -4.89 7.54 2.73
CA ALA A 91 -5.23 6.27 2.11
C ALA A 91 -4.08 5.26 2.24
N ILE A 92 -4.44 3.98 2.22
CA ILE A 92 -3.47 2.88 2.25
C ILE A 92 -3.81 1.85 1.19
N PHE A 93 -2.79 1.52 0.39
CA PHE A 93 -2.83 0.38 -0.52
C PHE A 93 -2.45 -0.90 0.23
N VAL A 94 -3.20 -1.97 -0.01
CA VAL A 94 -2.92 -3.29 0.58
C VAL A 94 -3.22 -4.40 -0.42
N SER A 95 -2.54 -5.53 -0.27
CA SER A 95 -2.80 -6.75 -1.06
C SER A 95 -3.07 -7.91 -0.11
N PRO A 96 -4.28 -8.00 0.47
CA PRO A 96 -4.66 -9.12 1.33
C PRO A 96 -4.83 -10.38 0.48
N GLU A 97 -4.66 -11.57 1.08
CA GLU A 97 -4.82 -12.85 0.36
C GLU A 97 -6.21 -13.45 0.49
N SER A 98 -7.00 -12.93 1.40
CA SER A 98 -8.37 -13.39 1.62
C SER A 98 -9.24 -12.25 2.12
N PHE A 99 -10.55 -12.45 2.03
CA PHE A 99 -11.53 -11.56 2.62
C PHE A 99 -11.32 -11.39 4.14
N ASP A 100 -11.09 -12.48 4.87
CA ASP A 100 -10.91 -12.43 6.33
C ASP A 100 -9.67 -11.64 6.72
N GLU A 101 -8.58 -11.79 5.98
CA GLU A 101 -7.36 -11.00 6.20
C GLU A 101 -7.60 -9.50 5.90
N ALA A 102 -8.29 -9.20 4.80
CA ALA A 102 -8.65 -7.83 4.46
C ALA A 102 -9.48 -7.18 5.57
N ARG A 103 -10.47 -7.89 6.08
CA ARG A 103 -11.34 -7.45 7.16
C ARG A 103 -10.58 -7.24 8.47
N ALA A 104 -9.73 -8.19 8.84
CA ALA A 104 -8.90 -8.07 10.05
C ALA A 104 -7.93 -6.87 9.95
N TYR A 105 -7.30 -6.69 8.79
CA TYR A 105 -6.43 -5.54 8.52
C TYR A 105 -7.21 -4.22 8.58
N TYR A 106 -8.38 -4.16 7.98
CA TYR A 106 -9.27 -3.00 8.00
C TYR A 106 -9.61 -2.59 9.43
N GLN A 107 -10.09 -3.55 10.24
CA GLN A 107 -10.45 -3.30 11.63
C GLN A 107 -9.26 -2.79 12.47
N ASP A 108 -8.10 -3.42 12.32
CA ASP A 108 -6.87 -3.02 13.00
C ASP A 108 -6.46 -1.58 12.65
N LEU A 109 -6.48 -1.22 11.36
CA LEU A 109 -6.11 0.13 10.92
C LEU A 109 -7.09 1.20 11.40
N LYS A 110 -8.39 0.94 11.33
CA LYS A 110 -9.43 1.85 11.83
C LYS A 110 -9.31 2.07 13.34
N GLN A 111 -9.04 1.01 14.09
CA GLN A 111 -8.82 1.09 15.53
C GLN A 111 -7.56 1.90 15.86
N ARG A 112 -6.45 1.67 15.17
CA ARG A 112 -5.20 2.43 15.35
C ARG A 112 -5.40 3.92 15.02
N ALA A 113 -6.09 4.25 13.93
CA ALA A 113 -6.38 5.63 13.56
C ALA A 113 -7.16 6.35 14.68
N SER A 114 -8.18 5.69 15.25
CA SER A 114 -8.90 6.20 16.42
C SER A 114 -7.99 6.38 17.64
N GLY A 115 -7.05 5.45 17.87
CA GLY A 115 -6.05 5.53 18.93
C GLY A 115 -5.10 6.73 18.81
N PHE A 116 -4.85 7.19 17.57
CA PHE A 116 -4.11 8.42 17.28
C PHE A 116 -5.00 9.69 17.30
N GLY A 117 -6.26 9.59 17.72
CA GLY A 117 -7.19 10.72 17.76
C GLY A 117 -7.74 11.14 16.40
N ARG A 118 -7.59 10.30 15.38
CA ARG A 118 -8.11 10.56 14.03
C ARG A 118 -9.51 9.96 13.84
N GLU A 119 -10.31 10.59 13.01
CA GLU A 119 -11.57 10.00 12.54
C GLU A 119 -11.25 8.81 11.64
N ALA A 120 -11.60 7.59 12.10
CA ALA A 120 -11.27 6.36 11.40
C ALA A 120 -11.76 6.32 9.94
N GLN A 121 -12.93 6.94 9.67
CA GLN A 121 -13.54 7.02 8.34
C GLN A 121 -12.72 7.85 7.35
N LYS A 122 -11.85 8.75 7.83
CA LYS A 122 -10.96 9.56 6.98
C LYS A 122 -9.72 8.81 6.49
N LEU A 123 -9.45 7.60 7.01
CA LEU A 123 -8.40 6.73 6.49
C LEU A 123 -9.03 5.72 5.52
N SER A 124 -8.81 5.88 4.23
CA SER A 124 -9.32 4.97 3.20
C SER A 124 -8.40 3.75 3.03
N ILE A 125 -8.95 2.54 3.14
CA ILE A 125 -8.23 1.29 2.95
C ILE A 125 -8.63 0.70 1.61
N LEU A 126 -7.66 0.59 0.69
CA LEU A 126 -7.87 0.30 -0.73
C LEU A 126 -7.13 -0.97 -1.14
N PRO A 127 -7.76 -2.15 -1.06
CA PRO A 127 -7.19 -3.38 -1.59
C PRO A 127 -6.95 -3.30 -3.10
N GLY A 128 -5.77 -3.79 -3.52
CA GLY A 128 -5.48 -4.03 -4.92
C GLY A 128 -6.17 -5.30 -5.40
N ILE A 129 -6.99 -5.19 -6.43
CA ILE A 129 -7.72 -6.31 -7.02
C ILE A 129 -7.40 -6.47 -8.50
N ARG A 130 -7.61 -7.67 -9.02
CA ARG A 130 -7.46 -8.01 -10.45
C ARG A 130 -8.71 -8.74 -10.91
N PRO A 131 -9.79 -8.02 -11.24
CA PRO A 131 -11.02 -8.66 -11.68
C PRO A 131 -10.84 -9.37 -13.02
N ILE A 132 -11.42 -10.56 -13.14
CA ILE A 132 -11.56 -11.30 -14.39
C ILE A 132 -13.05 -11.47 -14.63
N VAL A 133 -13.57 -10.77 -15.62
CA VAL A 133 -15.01 -10.71 -15.91
C VAL A 133 -15.31 -11.40 -17.23
N GLY A 134 -16.31 -12.26 -17.26
CA GLY A 134 -16.85 -12.90 -18.48
C GLY A 134 -18.36 -12.69 -18.57
N ARG A 135 -18.94 -12.81 -19.76
CA ARG A 135 -20.39 -12.67 -19.99
C ARG A 135 -21.19 -13.80 -19.37
N ASP A 136 -20.56 -14.96 -19.25
CA ASP A 136 -21.12 -16.17 -18.67
C ASP A 136 -19.99 -17.00 -18.01
N GLU A 137 -20.36 -18.07 -17.32
CA GLU A 137 -19.42 -18.91 -16.57
C GLU A 137 -18.37 -19.60 -17.48
N ALA A 138 -18.75 -19.95 -18.71
CA ALA A 138 -17.82 -20.59 -19.65
C ALA A 138 -16.72 -19.60 -20.10
N GLU A 139 -17.11 -18.37 -20.39
CA GLU A 139 -16.15 -17.30 -20.72
C GLU A 139 -15.29 -16.92 -19.52
N VAL A 140 -15.86 -16.83 -18.31
CA VAL A 140 -15.13 -16.59 -17.06
C VAL A 140 -14.01 -17.62 -16.87
N GLU A 141 -14.37 -18.91 -16.95
CA GLU A 141 -13.39 -19.98 -16.76
C GLU A 141 -12.33 -20.02 -17.87
N SER A 142 -12.73 -19.72 -19.12
CA SER A 142 -11.78 -19.60 -20.23
C SER A 142 -10.78 -18.48 -20.01
N ARG A 143 -11.24 -17.29 -19.62
CA ARG A 143 -10.38 -16.13 -19.34
C ARG A 143 -9.48 -16.35 -18.11
N TYR A 144 -10.03 -16.96 -17.06
CA TYR A 144 -9.24 -17.30 -15.88
C TYR A 144 -8.11 -18.29 -16.22
N ARG A 145 -8.42 -19.34 -16.99
CA ARG A 145 -7.43 -20.33 -17.43
C ARG A 145 -6.34 -19.68 -18.27
N GLN A 146 -6.69 -18.83 -19.23
CA GLN A 146 -5.72 -18.07 -20.02
C GLN A 146 -4.80 -17.23 -19.12
N ALA A 147 -5.35 -16.52 -18.13
CA ALA A 147 -4.56 -15.73 -17.20
C ALA A 147 -3.62 -16.58 -16.33
N VAL A 148 -4.04 -17.78 -15.92
CA VAL A 148 -3.19 -18.74 -15.18
C VAL A 148 -2.08 -19.31 -16.06
N GLU A 149 -2.36 -19.61 -17.32
CA GLU A 149 -1.40 -20.17 -18.28
C GLU A 149 -0.30 -19.17 -18.66
N LEU A 150 -0.55 -17.87 -18.55
CA LEU A 150 0.47 -16.83 -18.74
C LEU A 150 1.53 -16.81 -17.64
N VAL A 151 1.27 -17.42 -16.47
CA VAL A 151 2.22 -17.46 -15.37
C VAL A 151 3.10 -18.69 -15.48
N THR A 152 4.31 -18.51 -16.01
CA THR A 152 5.31 -19.59 -16.04
C THR A 152 5.92 -19.81 -14.67
N ILE A 153 6.49 -21.00 -14.43
CA ILE A 153 7.17 -21.26 -13.14
C ILE A 153 8.44 -20.42 -13.01
N GLU A 154 9.12 -20.14 -14.09
CA GLU A 154 10.30 -19.32 -14.17
C GLU A 154 9.99 -17.88 -13.70
N ASP A 155 8.92 -17.29 -14.25
CA ASP A 155 8.47 -15.94 -13.85
C ASP A 155 7.98 -15.91 -12.40
N ALA A 156 7.29 -16.95 -11.96
CA ALA A 156 6.80 -17.08 -10.58
C ALA A 156 7.94 -17.12 -9.57
N ILE A 157 9.02 -17.82 -9.87
CA ILE A 157 10.22 -17.88 -9.02
C ILE A 157 10.94 -16.53 -8.94
N VAL A 158 11.07 -15.84 -10.07
CA VAL A 158 11.65 -14.49 -10.10
C VAL A 158 10.78 -13.51 -9.31
N ALA A 159 9.45 -13.58 -9.47
CA ALA A 159 8.53 -12.74 -8.72
C ALA A 159 8.58 -13.01 -7.21
N LEU A 160 8.70 -14.29 -6.82
CA LEU A 160 8.85 -14.71 -5.43
C LEU A 160 10.14 -14.15 -4.79
N GLY A 161 11.19 -13.93 -5.56
CA GLY A 161 12.44 -13.35 -5.07
C GLY A 161 12.31 -11.91 -4.53
N ARG A 162 11.38 -11.12 -5.08
CA ARG A 162 11.26 -9.68 -4.77
C ARG A 162 11.04 -9.37 -3.28
N PRO A 163 10.11 -9.99 -2.55
CA PRO A 163 9.95 -9.78 -1.11
C PRO A 163 11.14 -10.28 -0.28
N PHE A 164 11.99 -11.14 -0.85
CA PHE A 164 13.18 -11.71 -0.21
C PHE A 164 14.49 -11.06 -0.65
N ASN A 165 14.50 -9.74 -0.89
CA ASN A 165 15.68 -8.97 -1.33
C ASN A 165 16.23 -9.41 -2.68
N ASP A 166 15.37 -9.75 -3.61
CA ASP A 166 15.68 -10.29 -4.94
C ASP A 166 16.49 -11.62 -4.87
N HIS A 167 16.16 -12.44 -3.86
CA HIS A 167 16.78 -13.74 -3.66
C HIS A 167 16.52 -14.69 -4.84
N ASP A 168 17.56 -15.35 -5.29
CA ASP A 168 17.47 -16.35 -6.36
C ASP A 168 16.96 -17.69 -5.81
N PHE A 169 15.68 -17.98 -6.08
CA PHE A 169 15.07 -19.24 -5.73
C PHE A 169 15.33 -20.38 -6.73
N SER A 170 15.92 -20.09 -7.91
CA SER A 170 16.22 -21.14 -8.91
C SER A 170 17.25 -22.15 -8.44
N GLN A 171 18.01 -21.81 -7.41
CA GLN A 171 19.00 -22.69 -6.80
C GLN A 171 18.40 -23.82 -5.94
N TYR A 172 17.10 -23.80 -5.65
CA TYR A 172 16.44 -24.81 -4.82
C TYR A 172 15.58 -25.74 -5.68
N PRO A 173 15.46 -27.04 -5.27
CA PRO A 173 14.55 -27.96 -5.95
C PRO A 173 13.09 -27.49 -5.84
N LEU A 174 12.38 -27.43 -6.97
CA LEU A 174 11.01 -26.90 -7.04
C LEU A 174 10.01 -27.71 -6.20
N ASP A 175 10.16 -29.03 -6.18
CA ASP A 175 9.22 -29.95 -5.55
C ASP A 175 9.65 -30.35 -4.12
N ALA A 176 10.69 -29.71 -3.59
CA ALA A 176 11.06 -29.80 -2.17
C ALA A 176 10.23 -28.82 -1.33
N PRO A 177 10.10 -29.04 -0.02
CA PRO A 177 9.51 -28.08 0.90
C PRO A 177 10.13 -26.68 0.73
N PHE A 178 9.32 -25.63 0.94
CA PHE A 178 9.82 -24.26 0.88
C PHE A 178 11.04 -24.07 1.79
N PRO A 179 12.15 -23.47 1.29
CA PRO A 179 13.40 -23.42 2.03
C PRO A 179 13.31 -22.56 3.31
N GLU A 180 14.05 -22.95 4.35
CA GLU A 180 14.20 -22.15 5.56
C GLU A 180 15.14 -20.96 5.28
N LEU A 181 14.60 -19.76 5.26
CA LEU A 181 15.30 -18.55 4.83
C LEU A 181 15.74 -17.63 5.98
N GLY A 182 15.56 -18.06 7.24
CA GLY A 182 15.90 -17.24 8.41
C GLY A 182 15.33 -15.84 8.33
N ASP A 183 16.18 -14.81 8.51
CA ASP A 183 15.79 -13.38 8.49
C ASP A 183 15.75 -12.76 7.08
N LEU A 184 15.90 -13.57 6.03
CA LEU A 184 15.86 -13.04 4.66
C LEU A 184 14.51 -12.38 4.37
N GLY A 185 14.54 -11.18 3.77
CA GLY A 185 13.36 -10.38 3.49
C GLY A 185 12.94 -9.43 4.64
N SER A 186 13.50 -9.58 5.85
CA SER A 186 13.11 -8.78 7.02
C SER A 186 13.35 -7.27 6.87
N ASN A 187 14.25 -6.84 5.99
CA ASN A 187 14.61 -5.44 5.78
C ASN A 187 13.90 -4.73 4.63
N ARG A 188 13.30 -5.44 3.67
CA ARG A 188 12.67 -4.84 2.48
C ARG A 188 11.15 -4.85 2.55
N GLN A 189 10.55 -6.03 2.63
CA GLN A 189 9.10 -6.23 2.68
C GLN A 189 8.73 -7.18 3.82
N LYS A 190 9.11 -6.81 5.05
CA LYS A 190 8.99 -7.69 6.22
C LYS A 190 7.61 -8.35 6.35
N GLY A 191 6.54 -7.59 6.22
CA GLY A 191 5.18 -8.15 6.34
C GLY A 191 4.87 -9.20 5.27
N GLY A 192 5.31 -8.98 4.02
CA GLY A 192 5.11 -9.92 2.91
C GLY A 192 5.97 -11.18 3.04
N SER A 193 7.27 -11.03 3.29
CA SER A 193 8.18 -12.17 3.42
C SER A 193 7.87 -13.07 4.62
N ASP A 194 7.56 -12.48 5.78
CA ASP A 194 7.21 -13.24 7.00
C ASP A 194 5.93 -14.05 6.79
N ARG A 195 4.94 -13.45 6.12
CA ARG A 195 3.69 -14.11 5.79
C ARG A 195 3.88 -15.29 4.81
N ILE A 196 4.69 -15.11 3.75
CA ILE A 196 5.00 -16.20 2.81
C ILE A 196 5.64 -17.37 3.55
N LYS A 197 6.62 -17.11 4.41
CA LYS A 197 7.28 -18.13 5.25
C LYS A 197 6.30 -18.84 6.17
N GLN A 198 5.42 -18.07 6.82
CA GLN A 198 4.42 -18.61 7.73
C GLN A 198 3.45 -19.55 6.99
N LEU A 199 2.87 -19.08 5.90
CA LEU A 199 1.93 -19.85 5.09
C LEU A 199 2.57 -21.14 4.55
N ALA A 200 3.79 -21.05 4.00
CA ALA A 200 4.50 -22.19 3.48
C ALA A 200 4.73 -23.25 4.55
N ARG A 201 5.04 -22.84 5.79
CA ARG A 201 5.24 -23.74 6.93
C ARG A 201 3.93 -24.35 7.44
N GLU A 202 2.89 -23.55 7.61
CA GLU A 202 1.60 -24.01 8.13
C GLU A 202 0.91 -25.00 7.20
N GLU A 203 1.00 -24.79 5.88
CA GLU A 203 0.38 -25.67 4.88
C GLU A 203 1.34 -26.74 4.32
N GLY A 204 2.61 -26.74 4.70
CA GLY A 204 3.62 -27.70 4.22
C GLY A 204 3.90 -27.59 2.72
N LEU A 205 3.88 -26.38 2.16
CA LEU A 205 3.96 -26.14 0.72
C LEU A 205 5.39 -26.35 0.19
N THR A 206 5.46 -26.85 -1.06
CA THR A 206 6.70 -26.89 -1.85
C THR A 206 7.04 -25.50 -2.40
N LEU A 207 8.29 -25.30 -2.84
CA LEU A 207 8.70 -24.06 -3.49
C LEU A 207 7.86 -23.74 -4.70
N ARG A 208 7.53 -24.75 -5.54
CA ARG A 208 6.64 -24.63 -6.69
C ARG A 208 5.27 -24.07 -6.31
N GLU A 209 4.65 -24.67 -5.30
CA GLU A 209 3.31 -24.28 -4.83
C GLU A 209 3.30 -22.86 -4.30
N VAL A 210 4.30 -22.47 -3.52
CA VAL A 210 4.44 -21.09 -3.02
C VAL A 210 4.62 -20.12 -4.19
N ALA A 211 5.54 -20.38 -5.12
CA ALA A 211 5.80 -19.48 -6.25
C ALA A 211 4.56 -19.26 -7.10
N LEU A 212 3.86 -20.34 -7.46
CA LEU A 212 2.64 -20.26 -8.28
C LEU A 212 1.48 -19.59 -7.52
N ARG A 213 1.30 -19.88 -6.23
CA ARG A 213 0.23 -19.29 -5.41
C ARG A 213 0.32 -17.77 -5.36
N PHE A 214 1.52 -17.22 -5.17
CA PHE A 214 1.73 -15.77 -5.07
C PHE A 214 1.81 -15.05 -6.43
N SER A 215 1.87 -15.79 -7.54
CA SER A 215 1.98 -15.22 -8.89
C SER A 215 0.69 -15.32 -9.69
N ARG A 216 -0.11 -16.37 -9.47
CA ARG A 216 -1.37 -16.61 -10.21
C ARG A 216 -2.48 -15.67 -9.77
N PRO A 217 -3.42 -15.32 -10.66
CA PRO A 217 -4.62 -14.57 -10.29
C PRO A 217 -5.44 -15.33 -9.24
N ARG A 218 -5.95 -14.61 -8.27
CA ARG A 218 -6.87 -15.16 -7.26
C ARG A 218 -8.30 -15.14 -7.79
N ARG A 219 -9.16 -15.94 -7.18
CA ARG A 219 -10.57 -16.08 -7.60
C ARG A 219 -11.55 -15.14 -6.92
N ASP A 220 -11.12 -14.28 -5.97
CA ASP A 220 -12.01 -13.43 -5.18
C ASP A 220 -12.88 -12.48 -6.04
N PHE A 221 -12.35 -12.06 -7.21
CA PHE A 221 -13.03 -11.14 -8.13
C PHE A 221 -13.06 -11.71 -9.54
N VAL A 222 -13.37 -13.00 -9.67
CA VAL A 222 -13.49 -13.73 -10.93
C VAL A 222 -14.94 -14.20 -11.09
N GLY A 223 -15.65 -13.72 -12.13
CA GLY A 223 -17.06 -14.04 -12.28
C GLY A 223 -17.74 -13.25 -13.40
N THR A 224 -19.06 -13.39 -13.49
CA THR A 224 -19.89 -12.51 -14.32
C THR A 224 -19.87 -11.08 -13.75
N PRO A 225 -20.34 -10.06 -14.49
CA PRO A 225 -20.41 -8.69 -13.97
C PRO A 225 -21.16 -8.61 -12.64
N GLU A 226 -22.26 -9.36 -12.50
CA GLU A 226 -23.07 -9.40 -11.27
C GLU A 226 -22.28 -10.01 -10.12
N GLN A 227 -21.61 -11.16 -10.35
CA GLN A 227 -20.84 -11.86 -9.31
C GLN A 227 -19.67 -11.00 -8.81
N VAL A 228 -18.99 -10.28 -9.71
CA VAL A 228 -17.89 -9.38 -9.33
C VAL A 228 -18.42 -8.15 -8.58
N ALA A 229 -19.56 -7.59 -9.01
CA ALA A 229 -20.21 -6.49 -8.30
C ALA A 229 -20.64 -6.89 -6.88
N ASP A 230 -21.24 -8.07 -6.72
CA ASP A 230 -21.64 -8.61 -5.41
C ASP A 230 -20.43 -8.84 -4.49
N ALA A 231 -19.31 -9.32 -5.05
CA ALA A 231 -18.08 -9.49 -4.29
C ALA A 231 -17.52 -8.13 -3.82
N LEU A 232 -17.48 -7.12 -4.70
CA LEU A 232 -17.05 -5.76 -4.33
C LEU A 232 -17.96 -5.16 -3.26
N GLN A 233 -19.27 -5.30 -3.42
CA GLN A 233 -20.25 -4.82 -2.45
C GLN A 233 -20.06 -5.50 -1.09
N THR A 234 -19.89 -6.82 -1.08
CA THR A 234 -19.64 -7.60 0.14
C THR A 234 -18.39 -7.11 0.88
N TRP A 235 -17.30 -6.89 0.17
CA TRP A 235 -16.06 -6.40 0.78
C TRP A 235 -16.23 -5.00 1.39
N PHE A 236 -16.97 -4.14 0.72
CA PHE A 236 -17.25 -2.79 1.21
C PHE A 236 -18.18 -2.81 2.43
N GLU A 237 -19.32 -3.47 2.34
CA GLU A 237 -20.35 -3.47 3.39
C GLU A 237 -19.91 -4.20 4.67
N GLN A 238 -19.06 -5.23 4.53
CA GLN A 238 -18.57 -6.00 5.67
C GLN A 238 -17.27 -5.48 6.27
N GLY A 239 -16.80 -4.31 5.84
CA GLY A 239 -15.66 -3.63 6.43
C GLY A 239 -14.34 -4.34 6.14
N ALA A 240 -14.11 -4.70 4.88
CA ALA A 240 -12.85 -5.20 4.36
C ALA A 240 -12.16 -4.19 3.42
N ALA A 241 -12.89 -3.18 2.93
CA ALA A 241 -12.40 -2.13 2.03
C ALA A 241 -13.25 -0.86 2.15
N ASP A 242 -12.65 0.32 1.90
CA ASP A 242 -13.36 1.59 1.64
C ASP A 242 -13.48 1.88 0.14
N GLY A 243 -12.82 1.10 -0.70
CA GLY A 243 -12.76 1.18 -2.15
C GLY A 243 -11.69 0.23 -2.67
N PHE A 244 -11.37 0.29 -3.97
CA PHE A 244 -10.48 -0.68 -4.60
C PHE A 244 -9.50 0.00 -5.56
N ILE A 245 -8.28 -0.55 -5.65
CA ILE A 245 -7.35 -0.23 -6.73
C ILE A 245 -7.40 -1.36 -7.75
N ILE A 246 -7.91 -1.05 -8.93
CA ILE A 246 -8.08 -2.04 -10.01
C ILE A 246 -6.78 -2.11 -10.81
N ASN A 247 -6.22 -3.31 -10.90
CA ASN A 247 -5.08 -3.62 -11.75
C ASN A 247 -5.56 -4.46 -12.93
N SER A 248 -5.32 -4.00 -14.16
CA SER A 248 -5.58 -4.81 -15.35
C SER A 248 -4.55 -5.94 -15.47
N LEU A 249 -5.01 -7.12 -15.91
CA LEU A 249 -4.12 -8.23 -16.27
C LEU A 249 -3.55 -8.07 -17.68
N LEU A 250 -4.29 -7.38 -18.54
CA LEU A 250 -3.91 -7.10 -19.92
C LEU A 250 -3.92 -5.59 -20.12
N PRO A 251 -2.85 -5.00 -20.68
CA PRO A 251 -2.94 -3.64 -21.20
C PRO A 251 -3.93 -3.64 -22.38
N ASP A 252 -4.82 -2.67 -22.40
CA ASP A 252 -5.72 -2.43 -23.53
C ASP A 252 -4.92 -2.03 -24.79
#